data_e6ccd5681001f21cac3e793efec9cce5
#
_entry.id   e6ccd5681001f21cac3e793efec9cce5
#
_cell.length_a   1.000
_cell.length_b   1.000
_cell.length_c   1.000
_cell.angle_alpha   90.00
_cell.angle_beta   90.00
_cell.angle_gamma   90.00
#
_symmetry.space_group_name_H-M   'P 1'
#
loop_
_entity.id
_entity.type
_entity.pdbx_description
1 polymer ?
#
loop_
_entity_poly.entity_id
_entity_poly.type
_entity_poly.pdbx_seq_one_letter_code
_entity_poly.pdbx_strand_id
1 'polypeptide(L)'
;MKIAIMGSGAVGAYVGARLQAAGADVTFVARGAHGQAMQKQGLQIIMPGLDLHLPQVHAIDHPSALEPVDLVVFAVKLTDAMAAAESLKPVLRPDTRVLTLQNGIDSVSMLSEALPQAQIRGGTIYVSAVIEAPGVIKSPGGFHRVVADAAKGDPVMQALAALGERCEALDVALADDVARIIWEKFIGLSAFSGCTTLLRARIGDILSHPESTAFLQQLVEESVAVAQAAGQTVPAQMVDNYMKNLRAAPPSFRSSMSEDLERGKALELPWLSGRVHQLGQSLGVPTPAHTAVYRALVLYAKGQA
;
A
#
# COMPACT_ATOMS: atom_id res chain seq x y z
N MET A 1 -8.97 -13.67 -17.11
CA MET A 1 -7.76 -12.90 -16.76
C MET A 1 -7.00 -13.66 -15.69
N LYS A 2 -5.72 -13.97 -15.95
CA LYS A 2 -4.83 -14.63 -14.99
C LYS A 2 -4.06 -13.58 -14.20
N ILE A 3 -4.13 -13.64 -12.87
CA ILE A 3 -3.52 -12.64 -11.98
C ILE A 3 -2.64 -13.33 -10.94
N ALA A 4 -1.41 -12.87 -10.78
CA ALA A 4 -0.57 -13.23 -9.63
C ALA A 4 -0.60 -12.14 -8.57
N ILE A 5 -0.78 -12.51 -7.32
CA ILE A 5 -0.64 -11.61 -6.18
C ILE A 5 0.75 -11.81 -5.58
N MET A 6 1.69 -10.95 -5.93
CA MET A 6 3.03 -10.97 -5.34
C MET A 6 3.01 -10.25 -3.98
N GLY A 7 3.10 -11.04 -2.91
CA GLY A 7 2.95 -10.54 -1.55
C GLY A 7 1.51 -10.67 -1.05
N SER A 8 1.04 -11.90 -0.87
CA SER A 8 -0.30 -12.20 -0.33
C SER A 8 -0.33 -12.02 1.20
N GLY A 9 0.15 -10.86 1.69
CA GLY A 9 -0.11 -10.36 3.03
C GLY A 9 -1.56 -9.87 3.17
N ALA A 10 -1.85 -9.04 4.19
CA ALA A 10 -3.23 -8.58 4.43
C ALA A 10 -3.85 -7.88 3.20
N VAL A 11 -3.12 -6.92 2.62
CA VAL A 11 -3.60 -6.14 1.46
C VAL A 11 -3.70 -7.00 0.21
N GLY A 12 -2.61 -7.71 -0.14
CA GLY A 12 -2.60 -8.53 -1.36
C GLY A 12 -3.60 -9.68 -1.30
N ALA A 13 -3.72 -10.37 -0.16
CA ALA A 13 -4.72 -11.42 0.02
C ALA A 13 -6.15 -10.88 -0.08
N TYR A 14 -6.42 -9.69 0.50
CA TYR A 14 -7.73 -9.04 0.36
C TYR A 14 -8.07 -8.75 -1.10
N VAL A 15 -7.18 -8.08 -1.83
CA VAL A 15 -7.38 -7.73 -3.26
C VAL A 15 -7.57 -9.00 -4.10
N GLY A 16 -6.66 -9.97 -3.95
CA GLY A 16 -6.71 -11.21 -4.72
C GLY A 16 -8.00 -12.00 -4.47
N ALA A 17 -8.46 -12.07 -3.20
CA ALA A 17 -9.70 -12.76 -2.87
C ALA A 17 -10.91 -12.09 -3.53
N ARG A 18 -11.00 -10.75 -3.51
CA ARG A 18 -12.12 -10.03 -4.15
C ARG A 18 -12.09 -10.18 -5.68
N LEU A 19 -10.89 -10.14 -6.29
CA LEU A 19 -10.74 -10.39 -7.73
C LEU A 19 -11.07 -11.83 -8.12
N GLN A 20 -10.69 -12.83 -7.29
CA GLN A 20 -11.05 -14.24 -7.52
C GLN A 20 -12.56 -14.44 -7.43
N ALA A 21 -13.21 -13.86 -6.43
CA ALA A 21 -14.67 -13.92 -6.28
C ALA A 21 -15.39 -13.26 -7.48
N ALA A 22 -14.80 -12.25 -8.10
CA ALA A 22 -15.30 -11.62 -9.32
C ALA A 22 -15.02 -12.42 -10.62
N GLY A 23 -14.34 -13.58 -10.51
CA GLY A 23 -14.09 -14.51 -11.62
C GLY A 23 -12.73 -14.43 -12.25
N ALA A 24 -11.74 -13.81 -11.60
CA ALA A 24 -10.36 -13.90 -12.03
C ALA A 24 -9.74 -15.25 -11.65
N ASP A 25 -8.79 -15.73 -12.46
CA ASP A 25 -7.91 -16.84 -12.13
C ASP A 25 -6.71 -16.28 -11.35
N VAL A 26 -6.68 -16.50 -10.02
CA VAL A 26 -5.73 -15.85 -9.11
C VAL A 26 -4.75 -16.85 -8.51
N THR A 27 -3.45 -16.58 -8.69
CA THR A 27 -2.38 -17.27 -7.97
C THR A 27 -1.81 -16.36 -6.89
N PHE A 28 -1.82 -16.84 -5.65
CA PHE A 28 -1.29 -16.10 -4.49
C PHE A 28 0.15 -16.54 -4.21
N VAL A 29 1.10 -15.60 -4.21
CA VAL A 29 2.45 -15.87 -3.72
C VAL A 29 2.51 -15.52 -2.24
N ALA A 30 2.47 -16.55 -1.38
CA ALA A 30 2.37 -16.44 0.07
C ALA A 30 3.33 -17.40 0.77
N ARG A 31 4.16 -16.90 1.67
CA ARG A 31 5.16 -17.69 2.41
C ARG A 31 4.70 -18.05 3.83
N GLY A 32 5.37 -19.04 4.43
CA GLY A 32 5.22 -19.39 5.83
C GLY A 32 3.84 -19.92 6.21
N ALA A 33 3.45 -19.76 7.47
CA ALA A 33 2.20 -20.30 8.01
C ALA A 33 0.95 -19.79 7.28
N HIS A 34 0.97 -18.52 6.83
CA HIS A 34 -0.15 -17.94 6.10
C HIS A 34 -0.35 -18.61 4.73
N GLY A 35 0.73 -18.79 3.96
CA GLY A 35 0.67 -19.49 2.66
C GLY A 35 0.25 -20.95 2.82
N GLN A 36 0.77 -21.66 3.82
CA GLN A 36 0.38 -23.05 4.11
C GLN A 36 -1.11 -23.19 4.49
N ALA A 37 -1.63 -22.24 5.27
CA ALA A 37 -3.07 -22.22 5.61
C ALA A 37 -3.93 -21.97 4.36
N MET A 38 -3.53 -21.02 3.51
CA MET A 38 -4.22 -20.74 2.25
C MET A 38 -4.27 -21.98 1.34
N GLN A 39 -3.17 -22.72 1.23
CA GLN A 39 -3.12 -23.97 0.43
C GLN A 39 -4.04 -25.08 0.97
N LYS A 40 -4.15 -25.19 2.29
CA LYS A 40 -4.86 -26.30 2.95
C LYS A 40 -6.34 -26.01 3.23
N GLN A 41 -6.67 -24.76 3.55
CA GLN A 41 -7.97 -24.36 4.11
C GLN A 41 -8.63 -23.26 3.29
N GLY A 42 -7.96 -22.75 2.25
CA GLY A 42 -8.43 -21.61 1.50
C GLY A 42 -8.15 -20.28 2.18
N LEU A 43 -8.91 -19.25 1.80
CA LEU A 43 -8.74 -17.88 2.28
C LEU A 43 -10.08 -17.34 2.77
N GLN A 44 -10.09 -16.78 3.97
CA GLN A 44 -11.25 -16.13 4.55
C GLN A 44 -11.00 -14.61 4.72
N ILE A 45 -11.98 -13.81 4.33
CA ILE A 45 -12.06 -12.38 4.63
C ILE A 45 -13.20 -12.20 5.63
N ILE A 46 -12.89 -11.69 6.82
CA ILE A 46 -13.87 -11.29 7.84
C ILE A 46 -14.08 -9.79 7.73
N MET A 47 -15.29 -9.38 7.36
CA MET A 47 -15.64 -7.96 7.22
C MET A 47 -17.14 -7.77 7.53
N PRO A 48 -17.53 -6.80 8.38
CA PRO A 48 -18.92 -6.62 8.77
C PRO A 48 -19.87 -6.53 7.58
N GLY A 49 -20.80 -7.49 7.50
CA GLY A 49 -21.82 -7.57 6.46
C GLY A 49 -21.35 -8.09 5.09
N LEU A 50 -20.06 -8.35 4.90
CA LEU A 50 -19.47 -8.73 3.59
C LEU A 50 -18.33 -9.75 3.74
N ASP A 51 -18.51 -10.74 4.63
CA ASP A 51 -17.58 -11.85 4.77
C ASP A 51 -17.44 -12.61 3.44
N LEU A 52 -16.22 -13.07 3.14
CA LEU A 52 -15.94 -13.90 1.97
C LEU A 52 -15.15 -15.13 2.39
N HIS A 53 -15.59 -16.31 1.96
CA HIS A 53 -14.84 -17.54 2.13
C HIS A 53 -14.56 -18.19 0.77
N LEU A 54 -13.30 -18.34 0.46
CA LEU A 54 -12.79 -19.07 -0.70
C LEU A 54 -12.21 -20.40 -0.18
N PRO A 55 -12.94 -21.51 -0.25
CA PRO A 55 -12.49 -22.80 0.33
C PRO A 55 -11.27 -23.36 -0.41
N GLN A 56 -11.04 -22.93 -1.63
CA GLN A 56 -9.89 -23.30 -2.45
C GLN A 56 -9.29 -22.07 -3.10
N VAL A 57 -7.98 -21.90 -2.93
CA VAL A 57 -7.18 -20.88 -3.62
C VAL A 57 -5.89 -21.50 -4.13
N HIS A 58 -5.41 -21.05 -5.28
CA HIS A 58 -4.09 -21.45 -5.76
C HIS A 58 -3.03 -20.60 -5.08
N ALA A 59 -2.34 -21.14 -4.08
CA ALA A 59 -1.26 -20.46 -3.36
C ALA A 59 0.06 -21.21 -3.54
N ILE A 60 1.12 -20.45 -3.87
CA ILE A 60 2.49 -20.93 -4.04
C ILE A 60 3.40 -20.17 -3.06
N ASP A 61 4.50 -20.76 -2.66
CA ASP A 61 5.47 -20.16 -1.72
C ASP A 61 6.56 -19.34 -2.42
N HIS A 62 6.82 -19.62 -3.71
CA HIS A 62 7.84 -18.95 -4.48
C HIS A 62 7.40 -18.70 -5.94
N PRO A 63 7.73 -17.51 -6.51
CA PRO A 63 7.32 -17.16 -7.88
C PRO A 63 7.82 -18.10 -8.97
N SER A 64 8.87 -18.90 -8.73
CA SER A 64 9.38 -19.87 -9.72
C SER A 64 8.35 -20.92 -10.13
N ALA A 65 7.30 -21.13 -9.33
CA ALA A 65 6.19 -22.01 -9.65
C ALA A 65 5.01 -21.27 -10.33
N LEU A 66 5.18 -19.98 -10.66
CA LEU A 66 4.15 -19.18 -11.30
C LEU A 66 4.01 -19.56 -12.78
N GLU A 67 2.80 -19.91 -13.17
CA GLU A 67 2.46 -19.99 -14.59
C GLU A 67 2.37 -18.60 -15.23
N PRO A 68 2.42 -18.50 -16.57
CA PRO A 68 2.25 -17.22 -17.25
C PRO A 68 0.94 -16.51 -16.86
N VAL A 69 1.06 -15.23 -16.47
CA VAL A 69 -0.06 -14.39 -16.05
C VAL A 69 -0.15 -13.11 -16.88
N ASP A 70 -1.34 -12.54 -16.96
CA ASP A 70 -1.60 -11.25 -17.61
C ASP A 70 -1.14 -10.09 -16.73
N LEU A 71 -1.37 -10.21 -15.41
CA LEU A 71 -1.12 -9.17 -14.41
C LEU A 71 -0.45 -9.75 -13.16
N VAL A 72 0.57 -9.07 -12.70
CA VAL A 72 1.10 -9.22 -11.33
C VAL A 72 0.64 -8.02 -10.51
N VAL A 73 -0.14 -8.25 -9.46
CA VAL A 73 -0.41 -7.24 -8.42
C VAL A 73 0.69 -7.33 -7.38
N PHE A 74 1.55 -6.30 -7.35
CA PHE A 74 2.73 -6.25 -6.49
C PHE A 74 2.38 -5.52 -5.19
N ALA A 75 2.19 -6.29 -4.11
CA ALA A 75 1.71 -5.84 -2.81
C ALA A 75 2.61 -6.25 -1.63
N VAL A 76 3.88 -6.54 -1.90
CA VAL A 76 4.88 -6.76 -0.84
C VAL A 76 5.20 -5.45 -0.14
N LYS A 77 5.64 -5.50 1.12
CA LYS A 77 6.17 -4.32 1.80
C LYS A 77 7.41 -3.78 1.06
N LEU A 78 7.62 -2.47 1.11
CA LEU A 78 8.78 -1.83 0.47
C LEU A 78 10.12 -2.38 0.98
N THR A 79 10.16 -2.83 2.23
CA THR A 79 11.33 -3.52 2.81
C THR A 79 11.76 -4.78 2.05
N ASP A 80 10.82 -5.47 1.41
CA ASP A 80 11.04 -6.73 0.68
C ASP A 80 10.98 -6.55 -0.84
N ALA A 81 10.71 -5.32 -1.33
CA ALA A 81 10.37 -5.06 -2.73
C ALA A 81 11.46 -5.53 -3.71
N MET A 82 12.73 -5.21 -3.44
CA MET A 82 13.83 -5.58 -4.34
C MET A 82 14.04 -7.09 -4.42
N ALA A 83 14.02 -7.79 -3.28
CA ALA A 83 14.14 -9.25 -3.27
C ALA A 83 12.96 -9.93 -3.97
N ALA A 84 11.76 -9.39 -3.80
CA ALA A 84 10.57 -9.87 -4.48
C ALA A 84 10.62 -9.63 -5.99
N ALA A 85 11.08 -8.46 -6.44
CA ALA A 85 11.27 -8.16 -7.85
C ALA A 85 12.29 -9.09 -8.49
N GLU A 86 13.46 -9.30 -7.86
CA GLU A 86 14.47 -10.24 -8.37
C GLU A 86 13.91 -11.66 -8.54
N SER A 87 13.08 -12.13 -7.61
CA SER A 87 12.47 -13.46 -7.69
C SER A 87 11.42 -13.60 -8.81
N LEU A 88 10.85 -12.49 -9.27
CA LEU A 88 9.90 -12.46 -10.39
C LEU A 88 10.57 -12.45 -11.77
N LYS A 89 11.81 -11.92 -11.89
CA LYS A 89 12.49 -11.77 -13.18
C LYS A 89 12.41 -13.01 -14.09
N PRO A 90 12.69 -14.24 -13.59
CA PRO A 90 12.75 -15.42 -14.48
C PRO A 90 11.39 -15.84 -15.04
N VAL A 91 10.28 -15.40 -14.43
CA VAL A 91 8.92 -15.86 -14.78
C VAL A 91 8.07 -14.80 -15.48
N LEU A 92 8.54 -13.55 -15.51
CA LEU A 92 7.84 -12.47 -16.20
C LEU A 92 8.01 -12.55 -17.70
N ARG A 93 6.93 -12.29 -18.42
CA ARG A 93 6.89 -12.17 -19.86
C ARG A 93 6.85 -10.69 -20.28
N PRO A 94 7.26 -10.34 -21.50
CA PRO A 94 7.21 -8.96 -21.98
C PRO A 94 5.80 -8.37 -22.04
N ASP A 95 4.78 -9.21 -22.14
CA ASP A 95 3.36 -8.85 -22.18
C ASP A 95 2.69 -8.82 -20.78
N THR A 96 3.38 -9.25 -19.72
CA THR A 96 2.87 -9.18 -18.35
C THR A 96 2.94 -7.75 -17.83
N ARG A 97 1.84 -7.26 -17.24
CA ARG A 97 1.82 -6.00 -16.48
C ARG A 97 2.15 -6.26 -15.02
N VAL A 98 2.87 -5.32 -14.40
CA VAL A 98 3.14 -5.35 -12.96
C VAL A 98 2.54 -4.09 -12.36
N LEU A 99 1.40 -4.23 -11.69
CA LEU A 99 0.72 -3.15 -10.97
C LEU A 99 1.22 -3.09 -9.53
N THR A 100 1.94 -2.04 -9.17
CA THR A 100 2.34 -1.84 -7.78
C THR A 100 1.23 -1.15 -6.99
N LEU A 101 0.91 -1.70 -5.82
CA LEU A 101 -0.02 -1.13 -4.84
C LEU A 101 0.69 -0.73 -3.54
N GLN A 102 2.02 -0.64 -3.58
CA GLN A 102 2.84 -0.27 -2.44
C GLN A 102 2.60 1.18 -2.01
N ASN A 103 2.88 1.46 -0.76
CA ASN A 103 2.88 2.83 -0.22
C ASN A 103 4.09 3.62 -0.73
N GLY A 104 4.05 4.95 -0.55
CA GLY A 104 5.14 5.82 -1.00
C GLY A 104 5.06 6.17 -2.48
N ILE A 105 6.11 6.78 -3.00
CA ILE A 105 6.20 7.34 -4.36
C ILE A 105 7.29 6.67 -5.21
N ASP A 106 8.10 5.81 -4.61
CA ASP A 106 9.32 5.28 -5.25
C ASP A 106 9.09 3.93 -5.96
N SER A 107 7.98 3.23 -5.69
CA SER A 107 7.78 1.85 -6.12
C SER A 107 7.78 1.67 -7.65
N VAL A 108 7.22 2.63 -8.39
CA VAL A 108 7.21 2.56 -9.88
C VAL A 108 8.63 2.63 -10.44
N SER A 109 9.43 3.60 -9.99
CA SER A 109 10.83 3.74 -10.45
C SER A 109 11.70 2.55 -10.03
N MET A 110 11.57 2.12 -8.77
CA MET A 110 12.29 0.95 -8.25
C MET A 110 11.99 -0.32 -9.03
N LEU A 111 10.71 -0.58 -9.34
CA LEU A 111 10.32 -1.76 -10.11
C LEU A 111 10.69 -1.63 -11.59
N SER A 112 10.63 -0.43 -12.19
CA SER A 112 11.07 -0.22 -13.58
C SER A 112 12.57 -0.46 -13.75
N GLU A 113 13.37 -0.10 -12.76
CA GLU A 113 14.80 -0.37 -12.74
C GLU A 113 15.09 -1.87 -12.51
N ALA A 114 14.39 -2.48 -11.55
CA ALA A 114 14.58 -3.88 -11.19
C ALA A 114 14.05 -4.86 -12.27
N LEU A 115 12.99 -4.50 -12.99
CA LEU A 115 12.27 -5.35 -13.95
C LEU A 115 12.15 -4.65 -15.32
N PRO A 116 13.25 -4.32 -16.00
CA PRO A 116 13.23 -3.53 -17.24
C PRO A 116 12.49 -4.23 -18.40
N GLN A 117 12.31 -5.55 -18.32
CA GLN A 117 11.54 -6.31 -19.30
C GLN A 117 10.02 -6.25 -19.09
N ALA A 118 9.56 -5.82 -17.91
CA ALA A 118 8.16 -5.78 -17.56
C ALA A 118 7.54 -4.41 -17.83
N GLN A 119 6.22 -4.38 -18.00
CA GLN A 119 5.46 -3.15 -18.09
C GLN A 119 4.92 -2.77 -16.71
N ILE A 120 5.62 -1.85 -16.04
CA ILE A 120 5.24 -1.39 -14.72
C ILE A 120 4.06 -0.41 -14.82
N ARG A 121 3.06 -0.59 -13.97
CA ARG A 121 1.90 0.29 -13.79
C ARG A 121 1.87 0.79 -12.35
N GLY A 122 1.75 2.09 -12.20
CA GLY A 122 1.52 2.71 -10.90
C GLY A 122 0.10 2.44 -10.42
N GLY A 123 -0.04 2.34 -9.12
CA GLY A 123 -1.34 2.27 -8.48
C GLY A 123 -1.26 2.58 -7.00
N THR A 124 -2.40 2.78 -6.41
CA THR A 124 -2.53 2.96 -4.97
C THR A 124 -3.77 2.27 -4.46
N ILE A 125 -3.77 1.90 -3.19
CA ILE A 125 -4.89 1.22 -2.55
C ILE A 125 -5.27 1.90 -1.25
N TYR A 126 -6.57 2.05 -1.05
CA TYR A 126 -7.17 2.48 0.21
C TYR A 126 -7.88 1.26 0.80
N VAL A 127 -7.26 0.60 1.76
CA VAL A 127 -7.79 -0.57 2.47
C VAL A 127 -7.24 -0.59 3.88
N SER A 128 -8.08 -0.99 4.81
CA SER A 128 -7.66 -1.39 6.15
C SER A 128 -7.85 -2.90 6.29
N ALA A 129 -6.76 -3.64 6.39
CA ALA A 129 -6.79 -5.09 6.50
C ALA A 129 -5.60 -5.58 7.33
N VAL A 130 -5.81 -6.61 8.12
CA VAL A 130 -4.79 -7.29 8.93
C VAL A 130 -4.90 -8.81 8.76
N ILE A 131 -3.79 -9.52 8.90
CA ILE A 131 -3.82 -10.97 9.05
C ILE A 131 -4.22 -11.24 10.50
N GLU A 132 -5.46 -11.70 10.72
CA GLU A 132 -5.99 -12.08 12.04
C GLU A 132 -5.42 -13.42 12.49
N ALA A 133 -5.39 -14.37 11.56
CA ALA A 133 -4.79 -15.69 11.72
C ALA A 133 -4.27 -16.18 10.35
N PRO A 134 -3.40 -17.20 10.28
CA PRO A 134 -3.01 -17.82 9.02
C PRO A 134 -4.25 -18.22 8.18
N GLY A 135 -4.32 -17.74 6.93
CA GLY A 135 -5.46 -17.94 6.04
C GLY A 135 -6.68 -17.04 6.31
N VAL A 136 -6.63 -16.15 7.31
CA VAL A 136 -7.75 -15.28 7.68
C VAL A 136 -7.33 -13.81 7.65
N ILE A 137 -8.00 -13.03 6.83
CA ILE A 137 -7.84 -11.57 6.74
C ILE A 137 -9.05 -10.92 7.41
N LYS A 138 -8.79 -9.94 8.26
CA LYS A 138 -9.83 -9.12 8.88
C LYS A 138 -9.75 -7.69 8.38
N SER A 139 -10.90 -7.13 8.02
CA SER A 139 -11.08 -5.73 7.66
C SER A 139 -12.21 -5.14 8.51
N PRO A 140 -12.06 -3.91 9.03
CA PRO A 140 -13.14 -3.26 9.79
C PRO A 140 -14.33 -2.84 8.92
N GLY A 141 -14.22 -3.06 7.59
CA GLY A 141 -15.18 -2.53 6.62
C GLY A 141 -14.85 -1.10 6.19
N GLY A 142 -15.79 -0.46 5.53
CA GLY A 142 -15.63 0.88 4.97
C GLY A 142 -15.30 0.86 3.47
N PHE A 143 -14.65 1.91 3.01
CA PHE A 143 -14.32 2.08 1.61
C PHE A 143 -13.02 1.37 1.24
N HIS A 144 -13.09 0.49 0.24
CA HIS A 144 -11.94 -0.22 -0.28
C HIS A 144 -11.79 0.08 -1.76
N ARG A 145 -10.70 0.73 -2.11
CA ARG A 145 -10.48 1.19 -3.48
C ARG A 145 -9.05 0.99 -3.93
N VAL A 146 -8.91 0.46 -5.15
CA VAL A 146 -7.68 0.51 -5.95
C VAL A 146 -7.83 1.60 -6.98
N VAL A 147 -6.84 2.47 -7.12
CA VAL A 147 -6.71 3.39 -8.25
C VAL A 147 -5.44 3.01 -8.99
N ALA A 148 -5.57 2.68 -10.27
CA ALA A 148 -4.47 2.21 -11.10
C ALA A 148 -4.29 3.09 -12.33
N ASP A 149 -3.09 3.09 -12.90
CA ASP A 149 -2.78 3.76 -14.16
C ASP A 149 -3.69 3.25 -15.28
N ALA A 150 -4.39 4.18 -15.92
CA ALA A 150 -5.26 3.85 -17.06
C ALA A 150 -4.47 3.28 -18.25
N ALA A 151 -3.21 3.70 -18.43
CA ALA A 151 -2.34 3.27 -19.53
C ALA A 151 -3.13 3.16 -20.84
N LYS A 152 -3.62 4.29 -21.35
CA LYS A 152 -4.60 4.39 -22.43
C LYS A 152 -4.46 3.32 -23.50
N GLY A 153 -5.50 2.51 -23.68
CA GLY A 153 -5.55 1.41 -24.65
C GLY A 153 -4.92 0.09 -24.15
N ASP A 154 -4.46 0.01 -22.89
CA ASP A 154 -3.93 -1.24 -22.34
C ASP A 154 -5.09 -2.22 -22.01
N PRO A 155 -5.21 -3.34 -22.74
CA PRO A 155 -6.34 -4.25 -22.57
C PRO A 155 -6.32 -4.96 -21.21
N VAL A 156 -5.16 -5.13 -20.57
CA VAL A 156 -5.03 -5.77 -19.27
C VAL A 156 -5.60 -4.84 -18.19
N MET A 157 -5.29 -3.53 -18.25
CA MET A 157 -5.82 -2.57 -17.29
C MET A 157 -7.33 -2.37 -17.47
N GLN A 158 -7.84 -2.39 -18.71
CA GLN A 158 -9.28 -2.37 -18.99
C GLN A 158 -9.99 -3.62 -18.44
N ALA A 159 -9.38 -4.81 -18.62
CA ALA A 159 -9.92 -6.05 -18.07
C ALA A 159 -9.92 -6.03 -16.52
N LEU A 160 -8.92 -5.43 -15.89
CA LEU A 160 -8.89 -5.24 -14.44
C LEU A 160 -10.03 -4.32 -13.96
N ALA A 161 -10.29 -3.22 -14.65
CA ALA A 161 -11.42 -2.33 -14.34
C ALA A 161 -12.76 -3.05 -14.48
N ALA A 162 -12.96 -3.79 -15.57
CA ALA A 162 -14.17 -4.58 -15.78
C ALA A 162 -14.36 -5.71 -14.74
N LEU A 163 -13.27 -6.26 -14.19
CA LEU A 163 -13.33 -7.14 -13.02
C LEU A 163 -13.78 -6.36 -11.78
N GLY A 164 -13.25 -5.14 -11.60
CA GLY A 164 -13.61 -4.27 -10.47
C GLY A 164 -15.11 -3.97 -10.41
N GLU A 165 -15.78 -3.77 -11.56
CA GLU A 165 -17.23 -3.56 -11.63
C GLU A 165 -18.06 -4.73 -11.06
N ARG A 166 -17.46 -5.92 -10.99
CA ARG A 166 -18.08 -7.14 -10.45
C ARG A 166 -17.62 -7.48 -9.05
N CYS A 167 -16.61 -6.73 -8.54
CA CYS A 167 -16.10 -6.97 -7.20
C CYS A 167 -17.06 -6.41 -6.15
N GLU A 168 -17.49 -7.26 -5.26
CA GLU A 168 -18.12 -6.80 -4.03
C GLU A 168 -17.05 -6.27 -3.07
N ALA A 169 -17.27 -5.09 -2.48
CA ALA A 169 -16.38 -4.46 -1.53
C ALA A 169 -14.92 -4.21 -2.01
N LEU A 170 -14.75 -4.02 -3.32
CA LEU A 170 -13.50 -3.51 -3.89
C LEU A 170 -13.83 -2.68 -5.14
N ASP A 171 -13.70 -1.36 -5.03
CA ASP A 171 -13.78 -0.47 -6.19
C ASP A 171 -12.41 -0.45 -6.90
N VAL A 172 -12.40 -0.62 -8.23
CA VAL A 172 -11.20 -0.54 -9.06
C VAL A 172 -11.40 0.55 -10.09
N ALA A 173 -10.71 1.66 -9.90
CA ALA A 173 -10.74 2.80 -10.80
C ALA A 173 -9.45 2.92 -11.60
N LEU A 174 -9.55 3.35 -12.85
CA LEU A 174 -8.41 3.75 -13.67
C LEU A 174 -8.29 5.27 -13.68
N ALA A 175 -7.07 5.78 -13.64
CA ALA A 175 -6.77 7.21 -13.65
C ALA A 175 -5.70 7.54 -14.72
N ASP A 176 -5.95 8.61 -15.48
CA ASP A 176 -4.99 9.12 -16.46
C ASP A 176 -3.73 9.73 -15.80
N ASP A 177 -3.89 10.27 -14.60
CA ASP A 177 -2.82 10.85 -13.78
C ASP A 177 -2.74 10.16 -12.41
N VAL A 178 -2.36 8.89 -12.45
CA VAL A 178 -2.19 8.08 -11.22
C VAL A 178 -1.04 8.61 -10.36
N ALA A 179 -0.02 9.22 -10.97
CA ALA A 179 1.12 9.78 -10.25
C ALA A 179 0.67 10.86 -9.24
N ARG A 180 -0.21 11.76 -9.65
CA ARG A 180 -0.81 12.77 -8.77
C ARG A 180 -1.55 12.11 -7.59
N ILE A 181 -2.35 11.07 -7.85
CA ILE A 181 -3.11 10.38 -6.81
C ILE A 181 -2.17 9.67 -5.81
N ILE A 182 -1.09 9.07 -6.30
CA ILE A 182 -0.05 8.46 -5.45
C ILE A 182 0.60 9.54 -4.56
N TRP A 183 0.92 10.70 -5.11
CA TRP A 183 1.48 11.81 -4.35
C TRP A 183 0.50 12.38 -3.31
N GLU A 184 -0.77 12.56 -3.66
CA GLU A 184 -1.80 13.01 -2.71
C GLU A 184 -1.93 12.05 -1.53
N LYS A 185 -1.94 10.73 -1.79
CA LYS A 185 -1.92 9.73 -0.72
C LYS A 185 -0.62 9.79 0.08
N PHE A 186 0.53 9.92 -0.57
CA PHE A 186 1.83 9.98 0.09
C PHE A 186 1.94 11.14 1.08
N ILE A 187 1.47 12.34 0.71
CA ILE A 187 1.42 13.51 1.59
C ILE A 187 0.73 13.15 2.91
N GLY A 188 -0.50 12.66 2.83
CA GLY A 188 -1.26 12.35 4.02
C GLY A 188 -0.73 11.14 4.80
N LEU A 189 -0.36 10.08 4.08
CA LEU A 189 0.13 8.84 4.71
C LEU A 189 1.46 9.07 5.44
N SER A 190 2.39 9.84 4.87
CA SER A 190 3.68 10.12 5.51
C SER A 190 3.51 10.89 6.82
N ALA A 191 2.62 11.88 6.84
CA ALA A 191 2.31 12.65 8.05
C ALA A 191 1.61 11.79 9.11
N PHE A 192 0.55 11.08 8.73
CA PHE A 192 -0.22 10.23 9.63
C PHE A 192 0.61 9.10 10.22
N SER A 193 1.36 8.39 9.36
CA SER A 193 2.23 7.31 9.81
C SER A 193 3.36 7.82 10.70
N GLY A 194 4.00 8.93 10.32
CA GLY A 194 5.05 9.54 11.13
C GLY A 194 4.56 9.93 12.52
N CYS A 195 3.43 10.64 12.58
CA CYS A 195 2.85 11.14 13.82
C CYS A 195 2.39 10.01 14.74
N THR A 196 1.55 9.09 14.25
CA THR A 196 1.02 7.98 15.07
C THR A 196 2.10 7.03 15.54
N THR A 197 3.17 6.83 14.74
CA THR A 197 4.29 5.94 15.10
C THR A 197 5.19 6.60 16.14
N LEU A 198 5.56 7.87 15.94
CA LEU A 198 6.44 8.59 16.87
C LEU A 198 5.77 8.74 18.24
N LEU A 199 4.52 9.20 18.26
CA LEU A 199 3.77 9.44 19.49
C LEU A 199 3.22 8.15 20.12
N ARG A 200 3.25 7.01 19.41
CA ARG A 200 2.64 5.73 19.83
C ARG A 200 1.18 5.91 20.25
N ALA A 201 0.46 6.78 19.55
CA ALA A 201 -0.88 7.23 19.89
C ALA A 201 -1.86 6.99 18.74
N ARG A 202 -3.14 6.91 19.07
CA ARG A 202 -4.25 6.85 18.12
C ARG A 202 -4.63 8.27 17.70
N ILE A 203 -5.31 8.39 16.55
CA ILE A 203 -5.66 9.72 16.02
C ILE A 203 -6.53 10.52 16.98
N GLY A 204 -7.44 9.90 17.71
CA GLY A 204 -8.26 10.57 18.70
C GLY A 204 -7.45 11.22 19.82
N ASP A 205 -6.43 10.51 20.32
CA ASP A 205 -5.53 11.02 21.36
C ASP A 205 -4.71 12.20 20.84
N ILE A 206 -4.18 12.09 19.60
CA ILE A 206 -3.41 13.15 18.94
C ILE A 206 -4.24 14.41 18.75
N LEU A 207 -5.48 14.27 18.27
CA LEU A 207 -6.36 15.40 17.98
C LEU A 207 -7.01 16.02 19.25
N SER A 208 -6.95 15.34 20.39
CA SER A 208 -7.45 15.87 21.67
C SER A 208 -6.50 16.89 22.32
N HIS A 209 -5.25 16.94 21.87
CA HIS A 209 -4.24 17.82 22.43
C HIS A 209 -3.74 18.85 21.39
N PRO A 210 -3.76 20.16 21.68
CA PRO A 210 -3.39 21.20 20.71
C PRO A 210 -2.00 21.03 20.11
N GLU A 211 -0.97 20.74 20.92
CA GLU A 211 0.41 20.62 20.45
C GLU A 211 0.63 19.40 19.54
N SER A 212 0.01 18.24 19.86
CA SER A 212 0.10 17.06 18.98
C SER A 212 -0.70 17.24 17.69
N THR A 213 -1.82 17.99 17.74
CA THR A 213 -2.56 18.38 16.53
C THR A 213 -1.72 19.31 15.66
N ALA A 214 -1.06 20.32 16.24
CA ALA A 214 -0.16 21.23 15.51
C ALA A 214 1.02 20.48 14.89
N PHE A 215 1.62 19.51 15.60
CA PHE A 215 2.68 18.66 15.06
C PHE A 215 2.22 17.83 13.86
N LEU A 216 1.02 17.22 13.95
CA LEU A 216 0.45 16.48 12.82
C LEU A 216 0.19 17.39 11.62
N GLN A 217 -0.36 18.58 11.84
CA GLN A 217 -0.60 19.55 10.78
C GLN A 217 0.72 19.98 10.12
N GLN A 218 1.76 20.27 10.90
CA GLN A 218 3.09 20.61 10.38
C GLN A 218 3.66 19.51 9.49
N LEU A 219 3.52 18.24 9.87
CA LEU A 219 3.93 17.10 9.02
C LEU A 219 3.22 17.11 7.67
N VAL A 220 1.91 17.42 7.63
CA VAL A 220 1.16 17.52 6.37
C VAL A 220 1.68 18.71 5.54
N GLU A 221 1.88 19.88 6.16
CA GLU A 221 2.38 21.10 5.50
C GLU A 221 3.77 20.86 4.89
N GLU A 222 4.68 20.23 5.61
CA GLU A 222 6.02 19.88 5.10
C GLU A 222 5.94 18.92 3.91
N SER A 223 5.06 17.91 3.97
CA SER A 223 4.84 16.98 2.85
C SER A 223 4.27 17.68 1.62
N VAL A 224 3.35 18.62 1.80
CA VAL A 224 2.80 19.46 0.72
C VAL A 224 3.89 20.33 0.09
N ALA A 225 4.70 21.00 0.90
CA ALA A 225 5.79 21.85 0.42
C ALA A 225 6.82 21.05 -0.40
N VAL A 226 7.17 19.86 0.06
CA VAL A 226 8.07 18.94 -0.66
C VAL A 226 7.44 18.49 -1.98
N ALA A 227 6.16 18.13 -1.99
CA ALA A 227 5.47 17.71 -3.22
C ALA A 227 5.44 18.84 -4.25
N GLN A 228 5.13 20.08 -3.84
CA GLN A 228 5.14 21.26 -4.71
C GLN A 228 6.55 21.55 -5.27
N ALA A 229 7.58 21.49 -4.42
CA ALA A 229 8.96 21.66 -4.85
C ALA A 229 9.44 20.55 -5.80
N ALA A 230 8.88 19.35 -5.68
CA ALA A 230 9.07 18.23 -6.61
C ALA A 230 8.26 18.38 -7.91
N GLY A 231 7.59 19.50 -8.14
CA GLY A 231 6.83 19.79 -9.36
C GLY A 231 5.42 19.19 -9.40
N GLN A 232 4.92 18.70 -8.26
CA GLN A 232 3.57 18.13 -8.21
C GLN A 232 2.50 19.21 -8.05
N THR A 233 1.39 19.05 -8.77
CA THR A 233 0.21 19.87 -8.55
C THR A 233 -0.54 19.39 -7.31
N VAL A 234 -0.51 20.20 -6.26
CA VAL A 234 -1.19 19.90 -4.99
C VAL A 234 -2.36 20.86 -4.81
N PRO A 235 -3.59 20.38 -4.52
CA PRO A 235 -4.74 21.24 -4.25
C PRO A 235 -4.46 22.23 -3.10
N ALA A 236 -4.88 23.48 -3.26
CA ALA A 236 -4.64 24.54 -2.26
C ALA A 236 -5.22 24.19 -0.88
N GLN A 237 -6.34 23.45 -0.84
CA GLN A 237 -7.00 23.04 0.40
C GLN A 237 -6.54 21.67 0.91
N MET A 238 -5.40 21.14 0.42
CA MET A 238 -4.95 19.77 0.75
C MET A 238 -4.78 19.57 2.25
N VAL A 239 -4.14 20.52 2.95
CA VAL A 239 -3.92 20.44 4.40
C VAL A 239 -5.25 20.45 5.15
N ASP A 240 -6.11 21.43 4.87
CA ASP A 240 -7.41 21.59 5.56
C ASP A 240 -8.31 20.37 5.34
N ASN A 241 -8.39 19.90 4.09
CA ASN A 241 -9.18 18.71 3.75
C ASN A 241 -8.66 17.46 4.45
N TYR A 242 -7.34 17.30 4.50
CA TYR A 242 -6.74 16.14 5.16
C TYR A 242 -6.99 16.17 6.67
N MET A 243 -6.75 17.31 7.32
CA MET A 243 -7.02 17.49 8.76
C MET A 243 -8.51 17.32 9.09
N LYS A 244 -9.42 17.80 8.23
CA LYS A 244 -10.86 17.55 8.35
C LYS A 244 -11.20 16.06 8.28
N ASN A 245 -10.63 15.34 7.32
CA ASN A 245 -10.85 13.90 7.16
C ASN A 245 -10.34 13.11 8.38
N LEU A 246 -9.20 13.49 8.95
CA LEU A 246 -8.68 12.86 10.16
C LEU A 246 -9.58 13.10 11.39
N ARG A 247 -10.19 14.29 11.50
CA ARG A 247 -11.18 14.58 12.57
C ARG A 247 -12.46 13.75 12.43
N ALA A 248 -12.81 13.35 11.20
CA ALA A 248 -13.97 12.49 10.94
C ALA A 248 -13.63 10.98 11.03
N ALA A 249 -12.36 10.62 11.11
CA ALA A 249 -11.93 9.23 11.23
C ALA A 249 -12.26 8.65 12.63
N PRO A 250 -12.43 7.31 12.73
CA PRO A 250 -12.60 6.68 14.04
C PRO A 250 -11.45 7.06 15.00
N PRO A 251 -11.71 7.45 16.23
CA PRO A 251 -10.67 7.88 17.19
C PRO A 251 -9.60 6.81 17.46
N SER A 252 -9.95 5.54 17.30
CA SER A 252 -9.05 4.40 17.47
C SER A 252 -8.08 4.19 16.29
N PHE A 253 -8.23 4.96 15.21
CA PHE A 253 -7.47 4.78 13.97
C PHE A 253 -5.99 5.13 14.20
N ARG A 254 -5.11 4.28 13.66
CA ARG A 254 -3.67 4.46 13.65
C ARG A 254 -3.06 3.82 12.40
N SER A 255 -1.83 4.16 12.09
CA SER A 255 -1.16 3.63 10.90
C SER A 255 -0.66 2.20 11.08
N SER A 256 -0.55 1.48 9.95
CA SER A 256 0.11 0.17 9.91
C SER A 256 1.56 0.22 10.39
N MET A 257 2.28 1.32 10.12
CA MET A 257 3.65 1.51 10.59
C MET A 257 3.73 1.61 12.12
N SER A 258 2.72 2.23 12.77
CA SER A 258 2.62 2.24 14.24
C SER A 258 2.40 0.83 14.80
N GLU A 259 1.57 0.01 14.14
CA GLU A 259 1.38 -1.40 14.51
C GLU A 259 2.63 -2.25 14.27
N ASP A 260 3.36 -2.00 13.18
CA ASP A 260 4.61 -2.69 12.90
C ASP A 260 5.67 -2.38 13.98
N LEU A 261 5.75 -1.12 14.44
CA LEU A 261 6.65 -0.74 15.54
C LEU A 261 6.32 -1.50 16.83
N GLU A 262 5.04 -1.58 17.21
CA GLU A 262 4.62 -2.32 18.40
C GLU A 262 4.91 -3.82 18.31
N ARG A 263 4.86 -4.37 17.11
CA ARG A 263 5.14 -5.79 16.84
C ARG A 263 6.62 -6.07 16.57
N GLY A 264 7.50 -5.07 16.70
CA GLY A 264 8.93 -5.20 16.41
C GLY A 264 9.26 -5.52 14.96
N LYS A 265 8.36 -5.22 14.02
CA LYS A 265 8.56 -5.47 12.58
C LYS A 265 9.31 -4.32 11.92
N ALA A 266 9.92 -4.59 10.77
CA ALA A 266 10.54 -3.58 9.94
C ALA A 266 9.51 -2.51 9.48
N LEU A 267 9.94 -1.24 9.51
CA LEU A 267 9.11 -0.08 9.22
C LEU A 267 9.32 0.44 7.79
N GLU A 268 8.25 0.89 7.16
CA GLU A 268 8.32 1.63 5.89
C GLU A 268 8.79 3.10 6.09
N LEU A 269 9.38 3.40 7.23
CA LEU A 269 9.89 4.71 7.62
C LEU A 269 10.78 5.40 6.56
N PRO A 270 11.75 4.70 5.89
CA PRO A 270 12.60 5.31 4.86
C PRO A 270 11.84 5.83 3.64
N TRP A 271 10.71 5.20 3.30
CA TRP A 271 9.87 5.53 2.14
C TRP A 271 8.69 6.46 2.47
N LEU A 272 8.49 6.81 3.75
CA LEU A 272 7.49 7.76 4.22
C LEU A 272 8.16 9.01 4.79
N SER A 273 8.21 9.20 6.10
CA SER A 273 8.86 10.38 6.70
C SER A 273 10.34 10.51 6.30
N GLY A 274 11.06 9.41 6.13
CA GLY A 274 12.43 9.41 5.63
C GLY A 274 12.54 9.95 4.21
N ARG A 275 11.56 9.64 3.36
CA ARG A 275 11.52 10.14 1.98
C ARG A 275 11.21 11.64 1.92
N VAL A 276 10.27 12.12 2.74
CA VAL A 276 10.01 13.56 2.86
C VAL A 276 11.27 14.30 3.34
N HIS A 277 11.96 13.77 4.35
CA HIS A 277 13.22 14.31 4.84
C HIS A 277 14.29 14.38 3.73
N GLN A 278 14.51 13.30 2.98
CA GLN A 278 15.51 13.24 1.89
C GLN A 278 15.18 14.20 0.75
N LEU A 279 13.92 14.24 0.31
CA LEU A 279 13.47 15.16 -0.72
C LEU A 279 13.58 16.61 -0.24
N GLY A 280 13.21 16.90 1.01
CA GLY A 280 13.39 18.21 1.61
C GLY A 280 14.84 18.69 1.51
N GLN A 281 15.81 17.83 1.84
CA GLN A 281 17.24 18.14 1.71
C GLN A 281 17.66 18.38 0.26
N SER A 282 17.23 17.53 -0.67
CA SER A 282 17.64 17.65 -2.08
C SER A 282 17.00 18.84 -2.80
N LEU A 283 15.81 19.27 -2.38
CA LEU A 283 15.04 20.36 -2.98
C LEU A 283 15.17 21.69 -2.23
N GLY A 284 15.93 21.71 -1.12
CA GLY A 284 16.09 22.91 -0.30
C GLY A 284 14.83 23.32 0.47
N VAL A 285 13.93 22.38 0.75
CA VAL A 285 12.69 22.59 1.52
C VAL A 285 12.90 22.17 2.97
N PRO A 286 12.69 23.07 3.96
CA PRO A 286 12.79 22.70 5.37
C PRO A 286 11.73 21.66 5.76
N THR A 287 12.16 20.56 6.39
CA THR A 287 11.27 19.49 6.88
C THR A 287 11.63 19.10 8.33
N PRO A 288 11.60 20.05 9.29
CA PRO A 288 12.05 19.77 10.66
C PRO A 288 11.22 18.71 11.36
N ALA A 289 9.91 18.66 11.17
CA ALA A 289 9.03 17.67 11.80
C ALA A 289 9.29 16.26 11.24
N HIS A 290 9.32 16.09 9.91
CA HIS A 290 9.67 14.79 9.31
C HIS A 290 11.09 14.35 9.62
N THR A 291 12.03 15.29 9.70
CA THR A 291 13.41 15.01 10.13
C THR A 291 13.45 14.49 11.55
N ALA A 292 12.68 15.07 12.48
CA ALA A 292 12.57 14.60 13.85
C ALA A 292 11.97 13.18 13.91
N VAL A 293 10.88 12.93 13.19
CA VAL A 293 10.27 11.60 13.08
C VAL A 293 11.28 10.57 12.57
N TYR A 294 11.95 10.86 11.45
CA TYR A 294 12.90 9.95 10.84
C TYR A 294 14.07 9.62 11.78
N ARG A 295 14.70 10.64 12.36
CA ARG A 295 15.85 10.46 13.26
C ARG A 295 15.48 9.74 14.56
N ALA A 296 14.30 9.98 15.10
CA ALA A 296 13.84 9.31 16.31
C ALA A 296 13.50 7.83 16.08
N LEU A 297 13.02 7.45 14.89
CA LEU A 297 12.55 6.10 14.60
C LEU A 297 13.54 5.26 13.79
N VAL A 298 14.64 5.83 13.29
CA VAL A 298 15.57 5.12 12.39
C VAL A 298 16.19 3.86 13.03
N LEU A 299 16.36 3.84 14.34
CA LEU A 299 16.86 2.67 15.07
C LEU A 299 15.93 1.46 14.99
N TYR A 300 14.65 1.69 14.76
CA TYR A 300 13.60 0.67 14.64
C TYR A 300 13.28 0.31 13.17
N ALA A 301 13.91 0.97 12.20
CA ALA A 301 13.57 0.80 10.79
C ALA A 301 13.69 -0.64 10.29
N LYS A 302 14.63 -1.40 10.81
CA LYS A 302 14.86 -2.82 10.46
C LYS A 302 14.09 -3.82 11.33
N GLY A 303 13.24 -3.33 12.24
CA GLY A 303 12.59 -4.13 13.26
C GLY A 303 13.50 -4.35 14.49
N GLN A 304 12.94 -4.96 15.52
CA GLN A 304 13.71 -5.40 16.68
C GLN A 304 14.33 -6.78 16.35
N ALA A 305 15.60 -6.94 16.66
CA ALA A 305 16.27 -8.23 16.54
C ALA A 305 15.76 -9.24 17.57
#